data_8b5fc550e39c2e9c7ed645e99f808058
#
_entry.id   8b5fc550e39c2e9c7ed645e99f808058
#
_cell.length_a   1.000
_cell.length_b   1.000
_cell.length_c   1.000
_cell.angle_alpha   90.00
_cell.angle_beta   90.00
_cell.angle_gamma   90.00
#
_symmetry.space_group_name_H-M   'P 1'
#
loop_
_entity.id
_entity.type
_entity.pdbx_description
1 polymer ?
#
loop_
_entity_poly.entity_id
_entity_poly.type
_entity_poly.pdbx_seq_one_letter_code
_entity_poly.pdbx_strand_id
1 'polypeptide(L)'
;MNTPKLLKTLLALILLSQVITKSLTADSNDLAPVVTDLNSANVSYSLEAKLPDLAEAYISSSPTDMQDGIPVGTLADGNVDQDRILQYANAIAAGKFDVTDSLLIMHKDKLIFESYYRRGRENYPHYQMSITKSYTALAIGRAIQLGYLSMADLDKPVVSFLKDINQSKLVAGADQITLAQAMNMKSGIRIDKAKARELMKQPAQLKGQGQIEAYMTHSLPIPTAPREFKYQGSDPSMTMQVLEAVVPGSAKDFICDQLLKPMGITNYAWRADISGLPKSGAGSSFRSRDMLKFGMLVSDNGQWHGQQLIPSDYIQQATSRINTNKQGTNSYGYFWWRAGMQVDGKSYDCKSGRGAGGQFILMLPELDLIIVTTAHNKGMGKTLANTSIHLLPAFVQ
;
A
#
# COMPACT_ATOMS: atom_id res chain seq x y z
N MET A 1 -61.33 -62.10 -24.35
CA MET A 1 -61.47 -61.09 -25.44
C MET A 1 -61.00 -59.72 -24.99
N ASN A 2 -59.96 -59.23 -25.69
CA ASN A 2 -59.51 -57.79 -25.76
C ASN A 2 -58.89 -57.15 -24.54
N THR A 3 -57.62 -57.34 -24.32
CA THR A 3 -56.62 -56.24 -24.08
C THR A 3 -56.49 -55.43 -25.36
N PRO A 4 -55.82 -54.26 -25.47
CA PRO A 4 -55.05 -53.42 -24.55
C PRO A 4 -55.26 -51.90 -24.82
N LYS A 5 -55.31 -51.10 -23.79
CA LYS A 5 -55.22 -49.62 -23.99
C LYS A 5 -54.51 -48.89 -22.86
N LEU A 6 -53.59 -49.52 -22.18
CA LEU A 6 -52.88 -48.90 -21.04
C LEU A 6 -51.33 -48.80 -21.18
N LEU A 7 -50.82 -48.84 -22.39
CA LEU A 7 -49.37 -48.84 -22.62
C LEU A 7 -48.88 -47.71 -23.54
N LYS A 8 -49.67 -46.66 -23.77
CA LYS A 8 -49.25 -45.52 -24.61
C LYS A 8 -49.19 -44.19 -23.87
N THR A 9 -49.52 -44.13 -22.55
CA THR A 9 -49.50 -42.88 -21.77
C THR A 9 -48.33 -42.79 -20.80
N LEU A 10 -47.42 -43.76 -20.74
CA LEU A 10 -46.26 -43.77 -19.85
C LEU A 10 -44.93 -43.48 -20.54
N LEU A 11 -44.93 -43.23 -21.87
CA LEU A 11 -43.71 -42.89 -22.63
C LEU A 11 -43.61 -41.40 -23.00
N ALA A 12 -44.60 -40.57 -22.58
CA ALA A 12 -44.59 -39.13 -22.88
C ALA A 12 -44.21 -38.25 -21.70
N LEU A 13 -43.88 -38.81 -20.51
CA LEU A 13 -43.49 -38.05 -19.30
C LEU A 13 -42.05 -38.25 -18.87
N ILE A 14 -41.17 -38.83 -19.67
CA ILE A 14 -39.73 -39.00 -19.36
C ILE A 14 -38.84 -38.18 -20.30
N LEU A 15 -39.40 -37.30 -21.13
CA LEU A 15 -38.66 -36.49 -22.08
C LEU A 15 -38.70 -34.98 -21.81
N LEU A 16 -39.00 -34.58 -20.54
CA LEU A 16 -39.00 -33.14 -20.19
C LEU A 16 -38.34 -32.85 -18.82
N SER A 17 -37.16 -33.41 -18.58
CA SER A 17 -36.31 -32.96 -17.47
C SER A 17 -34.81 -33.17 -17.73
N GLN A 18 -34.36 -32.95 -18.96
CA GLN A 18 -32.99 -32.52 -19.18
C GLN A 18 -33.00 -30.98 -19.30
N VAL A 19 -33.24 -30.33 -18.18
CA VAL A 19 -32.70 -29.00 -17.95
C VAL A 19 -31.20 -29.19 -17.96
N ILE A 20 -30.60 -28.82 -19.09
CA ILE A 20 -29.15 -28.61 -19.21
C ILE A 20 -28.80 -27.53 -18.19
N THR A 21 -28.44 -27.93 -16.98
CA THR A 21 -27.53 -27.16 -16.17
C THR A 21 -26.21 -27.13 -16.94
N LYS A 22 -26.07 -26.17 -17.86
CA LYS A 22 -24.76 -25.68 -18.23
C LYS A 22 -24.15 -25.18 -16.92
N SER A 23 -23.35 -26.01 -16.27
CA SER A 23 -22.34 -25.58 -15.37
C SER A 23 -21.58 -24.50 -16.13
N LEU A 24 -21.74 -23.26 -15.74
CA LEU A 24 -20.81 -22.19 -16.07
C LEU A 24 -19.51 -22.55 -15.35
N THR A 25 -18.75 -23.47 -15.91
CA THR A 25 -17.32 -23.50 -15.70
C THR A 25 -16.83 -22.24 -16.38
N ALA A 26 -16.50 -21.20 -15.58
CA ALA A 26 -15.74 -20.07 -16.08
C ALA A 26 -14.56 -20.66 -16.87
N ASP A 27 -14.37 -20.20 -18.09
CA ASP A 27 -13.22 -20.58 -18.88
C ASP A 27 -11.98 -20.27 -18.03
N SER A 28 -11.01 -21.17 -17.99
CA SER A 28 -9.81 -21.02 -17.16
C SER A 28 -9.02 -19.73 -17.46
N ASN A 29 -9.33 -19.05 -18.57
CA ASN A 29 -8.79 -17.78 -18.97
C ASN A 29 -9.48 -16.55 -18.31
N ASP A 30 -10.63 -16.73 -17.67
CA ASP A 30 -11.39 -15.63 -17.04
C ASP A 30 -11.01 -15.41 -15.57
N LEU A 31 -10.15 -16.25 -15.00
CA LEU A 31 -9.71 -16.12 -13.62
C LEU A 31 -8.35 -15.42 -13.52
N ALA A 32 -8.25 -14.50 -12.55
CA ALA A 32 -6.99 -13.82 -12.26
C ALA A 32 -5.90 -14.84 -11.86
N PRO A 33 -4.64 -14.64 -12.29
CA PRO A 33 -3.55 -15.57 -12.06
C PRO A 33 -3.17 -15.68 -10.58
N VAL A 34 -3.01 -16.91 -10.08
CA VAL A 34 -2.67 -17.19 -8.68
C VAL A 34 -1.41 -18.05 -8.55
N VAL A 35 -0.77 -18.01 -7.36
CA VAL A 35 0.23 -18.98 -6.93
C VAL A 35 -0.47 -20.05 -6.12
N THR A 36 -0.35 -21.32 -6.53
CA THR A 36 -1.11 -22.44 -5.96
C THR A 36 -0.65 -22.81 -4.54
N ASP A 37 0.65 -22.86 -4.28
CA ASP A 37 1.21 -23.31 -3.01
C ASP A 37 1.77 -22.14 -2.18
N LEU A 38 0.95 -21.09 -2.02
CA LEU A 38 1.34 -19.91 -1.31
C LEU A 38 1.43 -20.15 0.19
N ASN A 39 2.63 -19.96 0.74
CA ASN A 39 2.89 -19.94 2.17
C ASN A 39 3.47 -18.58 2.55
N SER A 40 3.06 -18.01 3.68
CA SER A 40 3.56 -16.71 4.17
C SER A 40 5.09 -16.68 4.34
N ALA A 41 5.73 -17.83 4.62
CA ALA A 41 7.18 -17.97 4.64
C ALA A 41 7.83 -17.81 3.25
N ASN A 42 7.06 -18.00 2.18
CA ASN A 42 7.49 -17.87 0.78
C ASN A 42 7.24 -16.48 0.20
N VAL A 43 6.89 -15.51 1.05
CA VAL A 43 6.65 -14.13 0.63
C VAL A 43 7.83 -13.26 1.00
N SER A 44 8.61 -12.85 0.02
CA SER A 44 9.72 -11.89 0.20
C SER A 44 10.12 -11.32 -1.17
N TYR A 45 10.78 -10.17 -1.17
CA TYR A 45 11.29 -9.56 -2.40
C TYR A 45 12.14 -10.51 -3.26
N SER A 46 13.02 -11.30 -2.62
CA SER A 46 13.88 -12.25 -3.34
C SER A 46 13.15 -13.46 -3.89
N LEU A 47 12.06 -13.87 -3.28
CA LEU A 47 11.22 -14.97 -3.77
C LEU A 47 10.26 -14.48 -4.86
N GLU A 48 9.69 -13.31 -4.69
CA GLU A 48 8.88 -12.64 -5.71
C GLU A 48 9.66 -12.45 -7.02
N ALA A 49 10.93 -12.04 -6.92
CA ALA A 49 11.82 -11.89 -8.07
C ALA A 49 12.07 -13.22 -8.83
N LYS A 50 11.75 -14.36 -8.23
CA LYS A 50 11.88 -15.71 -8.84
C LYS A 50 10.56 -16.24 -9.41
N LEU A 51 9.44 -15.56 -9.20
CA LEU A 51 8.20 -15.95 -9.84
C LEU A 51 8.37 -15.92 -11.36
N PRO A 52 7.89 -16.95 -12.07
CA PRO A 52 7.92 -16.95 -13.52
C PRO A 52 7.02 -15.83 -14.06
N ASP A 53 7.41 -15.27 -15.20
CA ASP A 53 6.53 -14.37 -15.92
C ASP A 53 5.28 -15.15 -16.38
N LEU A 54 4.11 -14.50 -16.39
CA LEU A 54 2.90 -15.03 -16.99
C LEU A 54 3.13 -15.25 -18.49
N ALA A 55 2.61 -16.36 -19.03
CA ALA A 55 2.65 -16.62 -20.46
C ALA A 55 1.83 -15.58 -21.23
N GLU A 56 0.68 -15.20 -20.68
CA GLU A 56 -0.21 -14.14 -21.18
C GLU A 56 -0.63 -13.23 -20.06
N ALA A 57 -0.80 -11.94 -20.37
CA ALA A 57 -1.30 -10.96 -19.41
C ALA A 57 -2.79 -11.22 -19.14
N TYR A 58 -3.18 -11.13 -17.87
CA TYR A 58 -4.58 -11.08 -17.47
C TYR A 58 -5.05 -9.61 -17.51
N ILE A 59 -6.06 -9.31 -18.30
CA ILE A 59 -6.63 -7.96 -18.44
C ILE A 59 -8.14 -8.08 -18.34
N SER A 60 -8.72 -7.55 -17.26
CA SER A 60 -10.15 -7.60 -17.01
C SER A 60 -10.75 -6.19 -16.97
N SER A 61 -11.71 -5.92 -17.85
CA SER A 61 -12.58 -4.74 -17.83
C SER A 61 -13.85 -4.92 -16.98
N SER A 62 -13.98 -6.10 -16.34
CA SER A 62 -15.07 -6.46 -15.41
C SER A 62 -14.48 -7.31 -14.28
N PRO A 63 -13.80 -6.69 -13.30
CA PRO A 63 -13.19 -7.40 -12.19
C PRO A 63 -14.19 -8.28 -11.43
N THR A 64 -13.73 -9.43 -10.99
CA THR A 64 -14.55 -10.36 -10.20
C THR A 64 -14.81 -9.80 -8.80
N ASP A 65 -16.05 -9.88 -8.33
CA ASP A 65 -16.40 -9.61 -6.94
C ASP A 65 -15.86 -10.74 -6.05
N MET A 66 -14.79 -10.45 -5.32
CA MET A 66 -14.13 -11.37 -4.41
C MET A 66 -14.76 -11.34 -3.01
N GLN A 67 -15.79 -10.53 -2.79
CA GLN A 67 -16.40 -10.27 -1.48
C GLN A 67 -15.37 -9.86 -0.41
N ASP A 68 -14.32 -9.19 -0.86
CA ASP A 68 -13.18 -8.77 -0.05
C ASP A 68 -13.31 -7.34 0.49
N GLY A 69 -14.48 -6.75 0.34
CA GLY A 69 -14.80 -5.39 0.76
C GLY A 69 -14.46 -4.32 -0.29
N ILE A 70 -14.09 -4.71 -1.51
CA ILE A 70 -13.89 -3.80 -2.63
C ILE A 70 -15.12 -3.88 -3.56
N PRO A 71 -15.94 -2.81 -3.66
CA PRO A 71 -17.03 -2.78 -4.62
C PRO A 71 -16.47 -2.89 -6.05
N VAL A 72 -17.09 -3.70 -6.88
CA VAL A 72 -16.70 -3.88 -8.28
C VAL A 72 -17.71 -3.25 -9.24
N GLY A 73 -17.24 -2.88 -10.40
CA GLY A 73 -18.03 -2.41 -11.52
C GLY A 73 -17.40 -2.86 -12.82
N THR A 74 -17.86 -2.31 -13.93
CA THR A 74 -17.27 -2.56 -15.24
C THR A 74 -16.65 -1.29 -15.81
N LEU A 75 -15.70 -1.45 -16.71
CA LEU A 75 -15.11 -0.33 -17.41
C LEU A 75 -16.18 0.44 -18.22
N ALA A 76 -17.21 -0.25 -18.69
CA ALA A 76 -18.33 0.33 -19.43
C ALA A 76 -19.20 1.26 -18.58
N ASP A 77 -19.33 0.99 -17.26
CA ASP A 77 -20.13 1.80 -16.35
C ASP A 77 -19.43 3.11 -15.94
N GLY A 78 -18.13 3.20 -16.19
CA GLY A 78 -17.29 4.27 -15.67
C GLY A 78 -17.45 5.64 -16.33
N ASN A 79 -18.12 5.74 -17.51
CA ASN A 79 -18.10 6.93 -18.36
C ASN A 79 -16.68 7.47 -18.60
N VAL A 80 -15.80 6.59 -19.04
CA VAL A 80 -14.36 6.81 -19.25
C VAL A 80 -13.99 6.40 -20.69
N ASP A 81 -12.85 6.87 -21.18
CA ASP A 81 -12.29 6.40 -22.46
C ASP A 81 -11.72 4.97 -22.27
N GLN A 82 -12.57 3.97 -22.51
CA GLN A 82 -12.25 2.56 -22.36
C GLN A 82 -11.13 2.12 -23.29
N ASP A 83 -11.16 2.60 -24.54
CA ASP A 83 -10.16 2.22 -25.54
C ASP A 83 -8.77 2.67 -25.12
N ARG A 84 -8.64 3.85 -24.55
CA ARG A 84 -7.38 4.36 -24.03
C ARG A 84 -6.85 3.52 -22.87
N ILE A 85 -7.71 3.11 -21.94
CA ILE A 85 -7.32 2.25 -20.81
C ILE A 85 -6.84 0.90 -21.34
N LEU A 86 -7.59 0.28 -22.25
CA LEU A 86 -7.23 -1.01 -22.85
C LEU A 86 -5.94 -0.90 -23.69
N GLN A 87 -5.76 0.19 -24.46
CA GLN A 87 -4.52 0.44 -25.20
C GLN A 87 -3.32 0.56 -24.26
N TYR A 88 -3.47 1.27 -23.14
CA TYR A 88 -2.39 1.38 -22.14
C TYR A 88 -2.05 0.03 -21.53
N ALA A 89 -3.06 -0.76 -21.12
CA ALA A 89 -2.87 -2.09 -20.56
C ALA A 89 -2.19 -3.05 -21.55
N ASN A 90 -2.65 -3.07 -22.80
CA ASN A 90 -2.04 -3.89 -23.85
C ASN A 90 -0.60 -3.44 -24.18
N ALA A 91 -0.32 -2.14 -24.10
CA ALA A 91 1.04 -1.62 -24.29
C ALA A 91 1.98 -2.05 -23.15
N ILE A 92 1.48 -2.13 -21.90
CA ILE A 92 2.21 -2.72 -20.76
C ILE A 92 2.49 -4.21 -21.04
N ALA A 93 1.47 -4.98 -21.44
CA ALA A 93 1.60 -6.40 -21.77
C ALA A 93 2.64 -6.65 -22.87
N ALA A 94 2.67 -5.77 -23.89
CA ALA A 94 3.63 -5.81 -24.98
C ALA A 94 5.05 -5.31 -24.60
N GLY A 95 5.28 -4.92 -23.32
CA GLY A 95 6.58 -4.43 -22.86
C GLY A 95 7.01 -3.06 -23.40
N LYS A 96 6.05 -2.24 -23.86
CA LYS A 96 6.33 -0.89 -24.41
C LYS A 96 6.63 0.14 -23.33
N PHE A 97 6.27 -0.15 -22.08
CA PHE A 97 6.46 0.70 -20.92
C PHE A 97 7.36 0.01 -19.88
N ASP A 98 7.34 0.54 -18.66
CA ASP A 98 8.09 -0.03 -17.53
C ASP A 98 7.68 -1.48 -17.23
N VAL A 99 8.50 -2.18 -16.45
CA VAL A 99 8.22 -3.53 -15.94
C VAL A 99 7.11 -3.43 -14.90
N THR A 100 5.87 -3.55 -15.34
CA THR A 100 4.67 -3.51 -14.49
C THR A 100 4.19 -4.94 -14.24
N ASP A 101 3.81 -5.26 -13.00
CA ASP A 101 3.30 -6.57 -12.60
C ASP A 101 1.79 -6.54 -12.34
N SER A 102 1.23 -5.40 -11.91
CA SER A 102 -0.22 -5.22 -11.82
C SER A 102 -0.62 -3.76 -12.05
N LEU A 103 -1.85 -3.58 -12.53
CA LEU A 103 -2.53 -2.29 -12.64
C LEU A 103 -3.99 -2.49 -12.26
N LEU A 104 -4.42 -1.82 -11.18
CA LEU A 104 -5.81 -1.78 -10.73
C LEU A 104 -6.30 -0.34 -10.79
N ILE A 105 -7.55 -0.15 -11.22
CA ILE A 105 -8.19 1.16 -11.35
C ILE A 105 -9.55 1.13 -10.65
N MET A 106 -9.67 1.94 -9.60
CA MET A 106 -10.94 2.23 -8.96
C MET A 106 -11.40 3.62 -9.37
N HIS A 107 -12.63 3.74 -9.84
CA HIS A 107 -13.25 4.99 -10.24
C HIS A 107 -14.66 5.07 -9.67
N LYS A 108 -15.01 6.21 -9.04
CA LYS A 108 -16.30 6.41 -8.37
C LYS A 108 -16.65 5.24 -7.44
N ASP A 109 -15.70 4.93 -6.55
CA ASP A 109 -15.80 3.91 -5.51
C ASP A 109 -16.01 2.45 -6.00
N LYS A 110 -15.76 2.16 -7.29
CA LYS A 110 -15.81 0.82 -7.84
C LYS A 110 -14.49 0.45 -8.52
N LEU A 111 -13.97 -0.74 -8.24
CA LEU A 111 -12.89 -1.34 -9.02
C LEU A 111 -13.46 -1.70 -10.40
N ILE A 112 -13.07 -0.94 -11.43
CA ILE A 112 -13.59 -1.07 -12.80
C ILE A 112 -12.62 -1.75 -13.76
N PHE A 113 -11.34 -1.89 -13.33
CA PHE A 113 -10.30 -2.49 -14.13
C PHE A 113 -9.27 -3.18 -13.26
N GLU A 114 -8.88 -4.38 -13.64
CA GLU A 114 -7.88 -5.18 -12.93
C GLU A 114 -7.02 -5.95 -13.93
N SER A 115 -5.69 -5.84 -13.78
CA SER A 115 -4.78 -6.55 -14.67
C SER A 115 -3.50 -6.99 -13.97
N TYR A 116 -2.98 -8.13 -14.43
CA TYR A 116 -1.74 -8.74 -13.97
C TYR A 116 -0.86 -9.09 -15.16
N TYR A 117 0.39 -8.77 -15.02
CA TYR A 117 1.42 -8.98 -16.03
C TYR A 117 2.61 -9.69 -15.40
N ARG A 118 3.45 -10.30 -16.19
CA ARG A 118 4.73 -10.84 -15.77
C ARG A 118 4.65 -11.62 -14.44
N ARG A 119 5.15 -11.05 -13.33
CA ARG A 119 5.14 -11.68 -12.00
C ARG A 119 3.88 -11.41 -11.20
N GLY A 120 3.00 -10.55 -11.69
CA GLY A 120 1.76 -10.19 -11.02
C GLY A 120 0.87 -11.41 -10.79
N ARG A 121 0.38 -11.56 -9.56
CA ARG A 121 -0.57 -12.58 -9.14
C ARG A 121 -1.58 -11.97 -8.19
N GLU A 122 -2.82 -12.39 -8.32
CA GLU A 122 -3.91 -11.88 -7.48
C GLU A 122 -3.65 -12.14 -6.00
N ASN A 123 -3.23 -13.35 -5.67
CA ASN A 123 -3.06 -13.81 -4.30
C ASN A 123 -1.64 -13.63 -3.73
N TYR A 124 -0.65 -13.22 -4.52
CA TYR A 124 0.73 -13.09 -4.03
C TYR A 124 0.98 -11.69 -3.46
N PRO A 125 1.34 -11.54 -2.17
CA PRO A 125 1.66 -10.25 -1.56
C PRO A 125 2.96 -9.68 -2.14
N HIS A 126 2.82 -8.64 -2.92
CA HIS A 126 3.91 -7.94 -3.59
C HIS A 126 4.71 -7.06 -2.62
N TYR A 127 6.03 -7.03 -2.74
CA TYR A 127 6.91 -6.27 -1.85
C TYR A 127 6.76 -4.75 -2.06
N GLN A 128 6.35 -4.05 -1.01
CA GLN A 128 5.86 -2.67 -1.10
C GLN A 128 6.96 -1.61 -1.09
N MET A 129 8.21 -1.97 -0.83
CA MET A 129 9.27 -0.98 -0.68
C MET A 129 8.85 0.15 0.27
N SER A 130 9.04 1.40 -0.11
CA SER A 130 8.81 2.56 0.77
C SER A 130 7.35 2.93 1.01
N ILE A 131 6.36 2.31 0.34
CA ILE A 131 4.96 2.48 0.76
C ILE A 131 4.75 1.98 2.19
N THR A 132 5.59 1.04 2.66
CA THR A 132 5.60 0.60 4.07
C THR A 132 5.59 1.77 5.06
N LYS A 133 6.22 2.89 4.74
CA LYS A 133 6.21 4.09 5.59
C LYS A 133 4.81 4.67 5.73
N SER A 134 4.06 4.72 4.64
CA SER A 134 2.67 5.20 4.65
C SER A 134 1.79 4.30 5.53
N TYR A 135 1.97 2.99 5.47
CA TYR A 135 1.27 2.04 6.36
C TYR A 135 1.67 2.22 7.82
N THR A 136 2.94 2.54 8.10
CA THR A 136 3.41 2.88 9.46
C THR A 136 2.71 4.14 9.97
N ALA A 137 2.53 5.17 9.12
CA ALA A 137 1.76 6.36 9.49
C ALA A 137 0.28 6.03 9.78
N LEU A 138 -0.34 5.15 8.98
CA LEU A 138 -1.73 4.72 9.25
C LEU A 138 -1.85 3.98 10.59
N ALA A 139 -0.84 3.21 10.99
CA ALA A 139 -0.83 2.56 12.31
C ALA A 139 -0.75 3.58 13.46
N ILE A 140 -0.01 4.69 13.32
CA ILE A 140 -0.05 5.82 14.29
C ILE A 140 -1.45 6.43 14.33
N GLY A 141 -2.06 6.70 13.17
CA GLY A 141 -3.44 7.20 13.12
C GLY A 141 -4.44 6.25 13.79
N ARG A 142 -4.25 4.93 13.64
CA ARG A 142 -5.06 3.94 14.34
C ARG A 142 -4.85 3.97 15.85
N ALA A 143 -3.63 4.16 16.31
CA ALA A 143 -3.33 4.33 17.74
C ALA A 143 -4.00 5.59 18.31
N ILE A 144 -4.08 6.68 17.54
CA ILE A 144 -4.82 7.89 17.92
C ILE A 144 -6.33 7.59 18.01
N GLN A 145 -6.92 6.91 17.02
CA GLN A 145 -8.34 6.56 17.02
C GLN A 145 -8.73 5.73 18.24
N LEU A 146 -7.84 4.88 18.73
CA LEU A 146 -8.06 4.03 19.89
C LEU A 146 -7.65 4.67 21.23
N GLY A 147 -7.17 5.91 21.22
CA GLY A 147 -6.81 6.67 22.43
C GLY A 147 -5.45 6.30 23.04
N TYR A 148 -4.62 5.52 22.36
CA TYR A 148 -3.24 5.23 22.81
C TYR A 148 -2.29 6.41 22.55
N LEU A 149 -2.63 7.26 21.61
CA LEU A 149 -2.04 8.56 21.32
C LEU A 149 -3.17 9.57 21.10
N SER A 150 -2.83 10.84 21.13
CA SER A 150 -3.67 11.95 20.71
C SER A 150 -2.99 12.75 19.59
N MET A 151 -3.72 13.63 18.91
CA MET A 151 -3.13 14.57 17.95
C MET A 151 -2.06 15.44 18.57
N ALA A 152 -2.23 15.86 19.84
CA ALA A 152 -1.23 16.66 20.58
C ALA A 152 0.07 15.90 20.88
N ASP A 153 0.02 14.55 20.92
CA ASP A 153 1.22 13.74 21.13
C ASP A 153 2.16 13.73 19.92
N LEU A 154 1.69 14.14 18.75
CA LEU A 154 2.52 14.27 17.56
C LEU A 154 3.63 15.32 17.74
N ASP A 155 3.40 16.33 18.55
CA ASP A 155 4.37 17.40 18.85
C ASP A 155 5.25 17.09 20.07
N LYS A 156 5.03 15.96 20.74
CA LYS A 156 5.89 15.53 21.85
C LYS A 156 7.21 14.92 21.33
N PRO A 157 8.31 15.10 22.07
CA PRO A 157 9.57 14.45 21.77
C PRO A 157 9.44 12.93 21.76
N VAL A 158 10.06 12.27 20.75
CA VAL A 158 10.09 10.80 20.65
C VAL A 158 10.59 10.15 21.93
N VAL A 159 11.61 10.75 22.56
CA VAL A 159 12.20 10.21 23.81
C VAL A 159 11.23 10.21 24.99
N SER A 160 10.16 11.01 24.96
CA SER A 160 9.16 11.00 26.03
C SER A 160 8.30 9.74 26.07
N PHE A 161 8.25 8.99 24.98
CA PHE A 161 7.55 7.71 24.86
C PHE A 161 8.45 6.50 25.18
N LEU A 162 9.78 6.69 25.12
CA LEU A 162 10.77 5.60 25.16
C LEU A 162 11.44 5.54 26.54
N LYS A 163 11.18 4.46 27.28
CA LYS A 163 11.61 4.34 28.68
C LYS A 163 13.03 3.81 28.84
N ASP A 164 13.55 3.08 27.83
CA ASP A 164 14.83 2.37 27.92
C ASP A 164 15.99 3.15 27.29
N ILE A 165 15.77 4.42 26.89
CA ILE A 165 16.80 5.28 26.30
C ILE A 165 17.57 5.99 27.40
N ASN A 166 18.89 5.87 27.39
CA ASN A 166 19.76 6.68 28.24
C ASN A 166 19.96 8.07 27.64
N GLN A 167 19.15 9.02 28.07
CA GLN A 167 19.15 10.38 27.53
C GLN A 167 20.49 11.12 27.75
N SER A 168 21.32 10.73 28.74
CA SER A 168 22.61 11.37 28.97
C SER A 168 23.66 11.09 27.87
N LYS A 169 23.43 10.09 27.04
CA LYS A 169 24.29 9.75 25.90
C LYS A 169 23.91 10.43 24.60
N LEU A 170 22.75 11.06 24.53
CA LEU A 170 22.23 11.63 23.29
C LEU A 170 23.01 12.86 22.88
N VAL A 171 23.20 13.04 21.57
CA VAL A 171 23.78 14.29 21.05
C VAL A 171 22.82 15.47 21.29
N ALA A 172 23.37 16.67 21.35
CA ALA A 172 22.57 17.88 21.54
C ALA A 172 21.43 17.96 20.51
N GLY A 173 20.20 18.26 20.95
CA GLY A 173 19.00 18.40 20.16
C GLY A 173 18.31 17.09 19.77
N ALA A 174 18.86 15.92 20.09
CA ALA A 174 18.22 14.64 19.82
C ALA A 174 16.97 14.41 20.66
N ASP A 175 17.00 14.88 21.91
CA ASP A 175 15.88 14.87 22.87
C ASP A 175 14.69 15.76 22.46
N GLN A 176 14.89 16.64 21.47
CA GLN A 176 13.88 17.56 20.95
C GLN A 176 13.21 17.09 19.64
N ILE A 177 13.52 15.88 19.17
CA ILE A 177 12.91 15.34 17.94
C ILE A 177 11.47 14.93 18.24
N THR A 178 10.48 15.60 17.63
CA THR A 178 9.08 15.26 17.82
C THR A 178 8.65 14.11 16.89
N LEU A 179 7.55 13.42 17.27
CA LEU A 179 6.97 12.35 16.44
C LEU A 179 6.55 12.88 15.06
N ALA A 180 5.94 14.06 15.00
CA ALA A 180 5.59 14.73 13.74
C ALA A 180 6.84 15.00 12.87
N GLN A 181 7.94 15.45 13.48
CA GLN A 181 9.19 15.68 12.74
C GLN A 181 9.77 14.39 12.18
N ALA A 182 9.71 13.29 12.92
CA ALA A 182 10.11 11.99 12.42
C ALA A 182 9.23 11.56 11.22
N MET A 183 7.90 11.60 11.35
CA MET A 183 7.01 11.26 10.25
C MET A 183 7.14 12.18 9.02
N ASN A 184 7.65 13.39 9.21
CA ASN A 184 7.93 14.35 8.14
C ASN A 184 9.34 14.27 7.55
N MET A 185 10.14 13.26 7.91
CA MET A 185 11.55 13.16 7.48
C MET A 185 12.41 14.37 7.89
N LYS A 186 12.13 14.95 9.07
CA LYS A 186 12.78 16.14 9.64
C LYS A 186 13.39 15.88 11.02
N SER A 187 13.75 14.64 11.35
CA SER A 187 14.42 14.34 12.63
C SER A 187 15.75 15.11 12.81
N GLY A 188 16.44 15.39 11.71
CA GLY A 188 17.79 15.97 11.76
C GLY A 188 18.90 14.93 12.00
N ILE A 189 18.57 13.66 12.21
CA ILE A 189 19.56 12.57 12.36
C ILE A 189 20.51 12.53 11.16
N ARG A 190 21.82 12.52 11.47
CA ARG A 190 22.89 12.45 10.48
C ARG A 190 24.03 11.56 11.03
N ILE A 191 24.03 10.30 10.62
CA ILE A 191 25.05 9.33 11.03
C ILE A 191 26.01 9.15 9.87
N ASP A 192 27.32 9.25 10.16
CA ASP A 192 28.34 8.95 9.19
C ASP A 192 28.23 7.50 8.67
N LYS A 193 28.53 7.29 7.37
CA LYS A 193 28.40 5.97 6.74
C LYS A 193 29.30 4.91 7.36
N ALA A 194 30.51 5.28 7.81
CA ALA A 194 31.41 4.33 8.46
C ALA A 194 30.86 3.94 9.84
N LYS A 195 30.35 4.92 10.61
CA LYS A 195 29.69 4.67 11.90
C LYS A 195 28.42 3.84 11.76
N ALA A 196 27.60 4.11 10.76
CA ALA A 196 26.40 3.29 10.49
C ALA A 196 26.76 1.82 10.19
N ARG A 197 27.86 1.57 9.43
CA ARG A 197 28.34 0.21 9.18
C ARG A 197 28.89 -0.45 10.43
N GLU A 198 29.57 0.30 11.30
CA GLU A 198 30.06 -0.20 12.58
C GLU A 198 28.91 -0.64 13.50
N LEU A 199 27.89 0.19 13.63
CA LEU A 199 26.69 -0.12 14.41
C LEU A 199 26.02 -1.42 13.93
N MET A 200 25.92 -1.61 12.63
CA MET A 200 25.33 -2.84 12.04
C MET A 200 26.11 -4.11 12.34
N LYS A 201 27.38 -4.02 12.75
CA LYS A 201 28.19 -5.16 13.21
C LYS A 201 27.88 -5.56 14.66
N GLN A 202 27.10 -4.76 15.37
CA GLN A 202 26.75 -4.96 16.78
C GLN A 202 25.22 -5.11 16.94
N PRO A 203 24.60 -6.12 16.31
CA PRO A 203 23.13 -6.23 16.23
C PRO A 203 22.45 -6.33 17.61
N ALA A 204 23.14 -6.84 18.63
CA ALA A 204 22.60 -6.92 19.98
C ALA A 204 22.29 -5.54 20.57
N GLN A 205 23.11 -4.54 20.28
CA GLN A 205 22.93 -3.16 20.77
C GLN A 205 21.77 -2.43 20.06
N LEU A 206 21.31 -2.97 18.92
CA LEU A 206 20.25 -2.38 18.12
C LEU A 206 18.89 -3.03 18.36
N LYS A 207 18.76 -3.89 19.38
CA LYS A 207 17.48 -4.49 19.75
C LYS A 207 16.58 -3.50 20.49
N GLY A 208 15.27 -3.60 20.24
CA GLY A 208 14.29 -2.72 20.87
C GLY A 208 14.65 -1.24 20.69
N GLN A 209 14.53 -0.47 21.76
CA GLN A 209 14.83 0.96 21.78
C GLN A 209 16.32 1.28 21.60
N GLY A 210 17.22 0.30 21.77
CA GLY A 210 18.65 0.46 21.52
C GLY A 210 19.00 0.91 20.11
N GLN A 211 18.17 0.59 19.12
CA GLN A 211 18.30 1.11 17.74
C GLN A 211 18.21 2.64 17.72
N ILE A 212 17.23 3.20 18.40
CA ILE A 212 16.98 4.65 18.41
C ILE A 212 18.01 5.35 19.32
N GLU A 213 18.36 4.78 20.46
CA GLU A 213 19.45 5.28 21.29
C GLU A 213 20.74 5.39 20.46
N ALA A 214 21.11 4.32 19.73
CA ALA A 214 22.30 4.32 18.89
C ALA A 214 22.24 5.41 17.79
N TYR A 215 21.07 5.62 17.15
CA TYR A 215 20.92 6.66 16.15
C TYR A 215 21.05 8.07 16.75
N MET A 216 20.46 8.31 17.89
CA MET A 216 20.51 9.60 18.60
C MET A 216 21.86 9.87 19.27
N THR A 217 22.60 8.84 19.68
CA THR A 217 23.93 8.96 20.29
C THR A 217 25.03 9.22 19.25
N HIS A 218 24.90 8.59 18.08
CA HIS A 218 25.94 8.63 17.04
C HIS A 218 25.61 9.55 15.85
N SER A 219 24.59 10.35 15.97
CA SER A 219 24.32 11.43 15.00
C SER A 219 25.30 12.59 15.20
N LEU A 220 25.46 13.41 14.18
CA LEU A 220 25.96 14.77 14.36
C LEU A 220 24.97 15.54 15.26
N PRO A 221 25.39 16.63 15.94
CA PRO A 221 24.49 17.50 16.69
C PRO A 221 23.29 17.92 15.85
N ILE A 222 22.12 17.90 16.45
CA ILE A 222 20.86 18.12 15.73
C ILE A 222 20.40 19.56 15.92
N PRO A 223 20.18 20.31 14.82
CA PRO A 223 19.69 21.68 14.91
C PRO A 223 18.35 21.76 15.66
N THR A 224 18.15 22.81 16.44
CA THR A 224 16.92 23.00 17.20
C THR A 224 15.70 23.20 16.29
N ALA A 225 15.75 24.09 15.30
CA ALA A 225 14.75 24.29 14.23
C ALA A 225 15.16 25.47 13.33
N PRO A 226 14.64 25.61 12.09
CA PRO A 226 13.92 24.57 11.34
C PRO A 226 14.88 23.49 10.84
N ARG A 227 14.41 22.23 10.79
CA ARG A 227 15.19 21.11 10.28
C ARG A 227 14.86 20.83 8.83
N GLU A 228 15.87 20.52 8.05
CA GLU A 228 15.71 20.21 6.63
C GLU A 228 15.09 18.81 6.43
N PHE A 229 14.25 18.71 5.39
CA PHE A 229 13.75 17.43 4.90
C PHE A 229 14.90 16.55 4.39
N LYS A 230 15.00 15.34 4.91
CA LYS A 230 15.90 14.31 4.38
C LYS A 230 15.26 12.94 4.44
N TYR A 231 14.99 12.41 3.27
CA TYR A 231 14.42 11.07 3.14
C TYR A 231 15.42 10.00 3.63
N GLN A 232 15.10 9.30 4.72
CA GLN A 232 16.02 8.36 5.38
C GLN A 232 15.26 7.29 6.17
N GLY A 233 15.97 6.24 6.63
CA GLY A 233 15.38 5.10 7.32
C GLY A 233 15.23 5.27 8.84
N SER A 234 16.01 6.17 9.49
CA SER A 234 15.93 6.41 10.92
C SER A 234 14.56 6.92 11.37
N ASP A 235 13.95 7.77 10.58
CA ASP A 235 12.72 8.47 10.91
C ASP A 235 11.51 7.53 11.04
N PRO A 236 11.23 6.62 10.08
CA PRO A 236 10.20 5.63 10.29
C PRO A 236 10.54 4.62 11.42
N SER A 237 11.84 4.31 11.65
CA SER A 237 12.22 3.45 12.78
C SER A 237 11.85 4.11 14.13
N MET A 238 12.08 5.41 14.31
CA MET A 238 11.63 6.15 15.50
C MET A 238 10.11 6.09 15.66
N THR A 239 9.37 6.28 14.55
CA THR A 239 7.90 6.21 14.56
C THR A 239 7.40 4.83 15.01
N MET A 240 8.01 3.74 14.52
CA MET A 240 7.66 2.38 14.92
C MET A 240 7.99 2.09 16.39
N GLN A 241 9.08 2.62 16.92
CA GLN A 241 9.43 2.49 18.34
C GLN A 241 8.43 3.22 19.23
N VAL A 242 7.92 4.38 18.81
CA VAL A 242 6.85 5.06 19.55
C VAL A 242 5.58 4.19 19.51
N LEU A 243 5.19 3.66 18.35
CA LEU A 243 4.04 2.76 18.27
C LEU A 243 4.17 1.59 19.24
N GLU A 244 5.32 0.89 19.22
CA GLU A 244 5.62 -0.23 20.14
C GLU A 244 5.48 0.17 21.61
N ALA A 245 5.93 1.37 21.97
CA ALA A 245 5.94 1.84 23.35
C ALA A 245 4.55 2.21 23.89
N VAL A 246 3.60 2.58 23.02
CA VAL A 246 2.30 3.13 23.45
C VAL A 246 1.15 2.15 23.30
N VAL A 247 1.25 1.16 22.41
CA VAL A 247 0.16 0.20 22.20
C VAL A 247 0.26 -1.01 23.15
N PRO A 248 -0.85 -1.67 23.48
CA PRO A 248 -0.80 -2.88 24.27
C PRO A 248 -0.20 -4.04 23.45
N GLY A 249 0.60 -4.88 24.11
CA GLY A 249 1.25 -6.03 23.48
C GLY A 249 2.43 -5.62 22.63
N SER A 250 2.32 -5.76 21.32
CA SER A 250 3.36 -5.38 20.35
C SER A 250 2.81 -4.56 19.19
N ALA A 251 3.67 -3.72 18.60
CA ALA A 251 3.31 -3.00 17.37
C ALA A 251 2.91 -3.96 16.23
N LYS A 252 3.54 -5.14 16.17
CA LYS A 252 3.20 -6.18 15.19
C LYS A 252 1.77 -6.67 15.36
N ASP A 253 1.39 -7.06 16.57
CA ASP A 253 0.06 -7.59 16.86
C ASP A 253 -0.99 -6.48 16.74
N PHE A 254 -0.65 -5.27 17.20
CA PHE A 254 -1.50 -4.09 17.04
C PHE A 254 -1.81 -3.81 15.56
N ILE A 255 -0.79 -3.75 14.69
CA ILE A 255 -0.98 -3.54 13.25
C ILE A 255 -1.87 -4.64 12.67
N CYS A 256 -1.59 -5.91 13.01
CA CYS A 256 -2.37 -7.04 12.55
C CYS A 256 -3.84 -6.93 12.97
N ASP A 257 -4.08 -6.82 14.26
CA ASP A 257 -5.43 -6.95 14.82
C ASP A 257 -6.27 -5.68 14.73
N GLN A 258 -5.63 -4.49 14.80
CA GLN A 258 -6.33 -3.23 14.87
C GLN A 258 -6.39 -2.47 13.53
N LEU A 259 -5.49 -2.77 12.58
CA LEU A 259 -5.49 -2.10 11.28
C LEU A 259 -5.80 -3.07 10.13
N LEU A 260 -5.05 -4.17 10.00
CA LEU A 260 -5.15 -5.04 8.83
C LEU A 260 -6.41 -5.93 8.87
N LYS A 261 -6.66 -6.57 9.99
CA LYS A 261 -7.78 -7.50 10.18
C LYS A 261 -9.16 -6.84 10.01
N PRO A 262 -9.43 -5.63 10.54
CA PRO A 262 -10.68 -4.91 10.26
C PRO A 262 -10.91 -4.63 8.77
N MET A 263 -9.84 -4.50 7.98
CA MET A 263 -9.90 -4.31 6.53
C MET A 263 -9.94 -5.64 5.74
N GLY A 264 -10.05 -6.79 6.43
CA GLY A 264 -10.02 -8.10 5.79
C GLY A 264 -8.68 -8.45 5.13
N ILE A 265 -7.57 -7.83 5.59
CA ILE A 265 -6.23 -8.09 5.07
C ILE A 265 -5.59 -9.19 5.90
N THR A 266 -5.58 -10.41 5.38
CA THR A 266 -5.07 -11.60 6.09
C THR A 266 -3.87 -12.24 5.39
N ASN A 267 -3.73 -12.03 4.07
CA ASN A 267 -2.64 -12.55 3.26
C ASN A 267 -1.60 -11.46 3.02
N TYR A 268 -0.63 -11.35 3.90
CA TYR A 268 0.44 -10.35 3.84
C TYR A 268 1.72 -10.88 4.49
N ALA A 269 2.83 -10.17 4.25
CA ALA A 269 4.05 -10.34 5.03
C ALA A 269 4.57 -8.97 5.49
N TRP A 270 5.12 -8.94 6.70
CA TRP A 270 5.82 -7.75 7.21
C TRP A 270 7.06 -8.20 7.97
N ARG A 271 8.23 -7.99 7.38
CA ARG A 271 9.51 -8.43 7.93
C ARG A 271 9.91 -7.57 9.12
N ALA A 272 10.53 -8.19 10.12
CA ALA A 272 11.17 -7.45 11.18
C ALA A 272 12.49 -6.79 10.70
N ASP A 273 12.84 -5.67 11.32
CA ASP A 273 14.15 -5.04 11.18
C ASP A 273 15.13 -5.55 12.25
N ILE A 274 16.30 -4.91 12.37
CA ILE A 274 17.33 -5.30 13.32
C ILE A 274 16.89 -5.11 14.79
N SER A 275 15.96 -4.18 15.07
CA SER A 275 15.41 -3.97 16.41
C SER A 275 14.47 -5.10 16.86
N GLY A 276 13.96 -5.88 15.92
CA GLY A 276 12.94 -6.90 16.12
C GLY A 276 11.53 -6.43 15.83
N LEU A 277 11.32 -5.14 15.59
CA LEU A 277 10.02 -4.56 15.28
C LEU A 277 9.69 -4.67 13.77
N PRO A 278 8.42 -4.53 13.37
CA PRO A 278 8.06 -4.43 11.96
C PRO A 278 8.90 -3.37 11.24
N LYS A 279 9.56 -3.75 10.15
CA LYS A 279 10.45 -2.87 9.40
C LYS A 279 9.66 -1.73 8.75
N SER A 280 9.66 -0.58 9.38
CA SER A 280 8.80 0.56 9.08
C SER A 280 9.15 1.35 7.82
N GLY A 281 10.39 1.30 7.38
CA GLY A 281 10.87 2.05 6.20
C GLY A 281 10.68 1.34 4.87
N ALA A 282 10.67 0.00 4.89
CA ALA A 282 10.45 -0.92 3.77
C ALA A 282 10.42 -2.33 4.33
N GLY A 283 9.48 -3.17 3.98
CA GLY A 283 9.48 -4.54 4.54
C GLY A 283 8.12 -5.19 4.56
N SER A 284 7.07 -4.46 4.26
CA SER A 284 5.73 -5.01 4.06
C SER A 284 5.56 -5.56 2.65
N SER A 285 4.71 -6.56 2.52
CA SER A 285 4.22 -7.11 1.26
C SER A 285 2.70 -7.26 1.36
N PHE A 286 1.99 -6.76 0.35
CA PHE A 286 0.54 -6.78 0.26
C PHE A 286 0.09 -7.13 -1.16
N ARG A 287 -1.07 -7.74 -1.32
CA ARG A 287 -1.69 -7.95 -2.62
C ARG A 287 -2.09 -6.60 -3.24
N SER A 288 -2.20 -6.54 -4.54
CA SER A 288 -2.61 -5.31 -5.24
C SER A 288 -4.00 -4.83 -4.78
N ARG A 289 -4.94 -5.73 -4.54
CA ARG A 289 -6.26 -5.41 -3.95
C ARG A 289 -6.14 -4.87 -2.52
N ASP A 290 -5.22 -5.39 -1.71
CA ASP A 290 -5.02 -4.86 -0.35
C ASP A 290 -4.39 -3.46 -0.37
N MET A 291 -3.52 -3.18 -1.36
CA MET A 291 -3.03 -1.80 -1.60
C MET A 291 -4.19 -0.85 -1.95
N LEU A 292 -5.15 -1.31 -2.74
CA LEU A 292 -6.34 -0.54 -3.09
C LEU A 292 -7.18 -0.22 -1.85
N LYS A 293 -7.36 -1.16 -0.91
CA LYS A 293 -8.04 -0.94 0.37
C LYS A 293 -7.40 0.20 1.18
N PHE A 294 -6.07 0.29 1.22
CA PHE A 294 -5.40 1.43 1.86
C PHE A 294 -5.67 2.75 1.13
N GLY A 295 -5.73 2.73 -0.20
CA GLY A 295 -6.13 3.88 -0.99
C GLY A 295 -7.57 4.33 -0.67
N MET A 296 -8.51 3.38 -0.58
CA MET A 296 -9.90 3.63 -0.19
C MET A 296 -9.98 4.25 1.21
N LEU A 297 -9.31 3.64 2.21
CA LEU A 297 -9.27 4.14 3.59
C LEU A 297 -8.80 5.60 3.66
N VAL A 298 -7.76 5.95 2.91
CA VAL A 298 -7.23 7.32 2.90
C VAL A 298 -8.15 8.28 2.12
N SER A 299 -8.72 7.86 1.00
CA SER A 299 -9.64 8.67 0.20
C SER A 299 -10.94 8.95 0.95
N ASP A 300 -11.41 8.02 1.78
CA ASP A 300 -12.58 8.17 2.64
C ASP A 300 -12.24 8.71 4.04
N ASN A 301 -11.20 9.54 4.13
CA ASN A 301 -10.78 10.23 5.36
C ASN A 301 -10.68 9.32 6.59
N GLY A 302 -10.20 8.09 6.42
CA GLY A 302 -9.97 7.12 7.48
C GLY A 302 -11.17 6.25 7.82
N GLN A 303 -12.25 6.30 7.06
CA GLN A 303 -13.38 5.40 7.18
C GLN A 303 -13.16 4.12 6.37
N TRP A 304 -13.65 3.01 6.90
CA TRP A 304 -13.73 1.73 6.24
C TRP A 304 -15.12 1.14 6.46
N HIS A 305 -15.92 1.06 5.41
CA HIS A 305 -17.32 0.59 5.46
C HIS A 305 -18.15 1.27 6.57
N GLY A 306 -18.06 2.60 6.67
CA GLY A 306 -18.78 3.40 7.65
C GLY A 306 -18.20 3.38 9.06
N GLN A 307 -17.16 2.59 9.33
CA GLN A 307 -16.43 2.61 10.59
C GLN A 307 -15.21 3.52 10.51
N GLN A 308 -15.09 4.50 11.42
CA GLN A 308 -13.90 5.34 11.52
C GLN A 308 -12.73 4.52 12.10
N LEU A 309 -11.80 4.10 11.24
CA LEU A 309 -10.59 3.38 11.66
C LEU A 309 -9.45 4.32 12.05
N ILE A 310 -9.37 5.49 11.42
CA ILE A 310 -8.32 6.50 11.64
C ILE A 310 -9.00 7.86 11.68
N PRO A 311 -8.67 8.78 12.60
CA PRO A 311 -9.31 10.08 12.66
C PRO A 311 -9.17 10.87 11.35
N SER A 312 -10.23 11.53 10.93
CA SER A 312 -10.27 12.29 9.66
C SER A 312 -9.24 13.43 9.65
N ASP A 313 -9.09 14.16 10.75
CA ASP A 313 -8.12 15.24 10.91
C ASP A 313 -6.67 14.72 10.81
N TYR A 314 -6.40 13.52 11.35
CA TYR A 314 -5.10 12.88 11.17
C TYR A 314 -4.81 12.56 9.70
N ILE A 315 -5.76 11.96 8.97
CA ILE A 315 -5.60 11.64 7.53
C ILE A 315 -5.36 12.92 6.72
N GLN A 316 -6.13 13.98 6.99
CA GLN A 316 -5.96 15.28 6.33
C GLN A 316 -4.56 15.85 6.57
N GLN A 317 -4.10 15.83 7.82
CA GLN A 317 -2.77 16.30 8.17
C GLN A 317 -1.67 15.40 7.56
N ALA A 318 -1.80 14.09 7.66
CA ALA A 318 -0.82 13.13 7.13
C ALA A 318 -0.62 13.25 5.62
N THR A 319 -1.66 13.59 4.88
CA THR A 319 -1.61 13.73 3.42
C THR A 319 -1.49 15.19 2.95
N SER A 320 -1.28 16.13 3.86
CA SER A 320 -1.14 17.56 3.52
C SER A 320 0.26 17.90 2.96
N ARG A 321 0.42 19.13 2.48
CA ARG A 321 1.68 19.65 1.91
C ARG A 321 2.58 20.25 3.00
N ILE A 322 3.00 19.43 3.99
CA ILE A 322 3.81 19.90 5.13
C ILE A 322 5.20 20.33 4.67
N ASN A 323 5.84 19.54 3.81
CA ASN A 323 7.15 19.86 3.25
C ASN A 323 7.03 19.92 1.72
N THR A 324 7.29 21.06 1.15
CA THR A 324 7.28 21.26 -0.29
C THR A 324 8.70 21.47 -0.78
N ASN A 325 9.09 20.82 -1.88
CA ASN A 325 10.38 21.00 -2.50
C ASN A 325 10.52 22.45 -3.07
N LYS A 326 11.74 22.88 -3.35
CA LYS A 326 12.03 24.25 -3.84
C LYS A 326 11.27 24.60 -5.12
N GLN A 327 10.96 23.60 -5.97
CA GLN A 327 10.25 23.76 -7.23
C GLN A 327 8.73 23.79 -7.05
N GLY A 328 8.18 23.54 -5.84
CA GLY A 328 6.75 23.50 -5.58
C GLY A 328 6.03 22.26 -6.17
N THR A 329 6.74 21.36 -6.82
CA THR A 329 6.18 20.25 -7.59
C THR A 329 5.84 19.02 -6.75
N ASN A 330 6.61 18.78 -5.68
CA ASN A 330 6.41 17.65 -4.78
C ASN A 330 6.33 18.13 -3.35
N SER A 331 5.38 17.58 -2.61
CA SER A 331 5.22 17.81 -1.17
C SER A 331 5.19 16.47 -0.44
N TYR A 332 5.41 16.52 0.87
CA TYR A 332 5.46 15.37 1.74
C TYR A 332 4.78 15.70 3.07
N GLY A 333 3.87 14.85 3.49
CA GLY A 333 3.26 14.86 4.82
C GLY A 333 3.81 13.73 5.68
N TYR A 334 2.99 13.13 6.55
CA TYR A 334 3.41 12.00 7.38
C TYR A 334 3.58 10.73 6.54
N PHE A 335 4.76 10.58 5.93
CA PHE A 335 5.12 9.47 5.04
C PHE A 335 4.26 9.33 3.78
N TRP A 336 3.49 10.34 3.41
CA TRP A 336 2.72 10.43 2.18
C TRP A 336 3.29 11.49 1.24
N TRP A 337 3.31 11.19 -0.04
CA TRP A 337 3.66 12.14 -1.09
C TRP A 337 2.42 12.86 -1.60
N ARG A 338 2.61 14.10 -2.04
CA ARG A 338 1.57 14.87 -2.72
C ARG A 338 2.19 15.67 -3.86
N ALA A 339 1.64 15.53 -5.06
CA ALA A 339 2.17 16.19 -6.27
C ALA A 339 1.03 16.44 -7.25
N GLY A 340 1.22 17.39 -8.18
CA GLY A 340 0.34 17.54 -9.34
C GLY A 340 0.68 16.52 -10.41
N MET A 341 -0.32 15.86 -10.97
CA MET A 341 -0.20 15.06 -12.19
C MET A 341 -0.79 15.83 -13.37
N GLN A 342 0.00 16.00 -14.43
CA GLN A 342 -0.37 16.86 -15.57
C GLN A 342 -1.14 16.07 -16.61
N VAL A 343 -2.26 16.63 -17.07
CA VAL A 343 -3.02 16.12 -18.21
C VAL A 343 -3.49 17.33 -19.02
N ASP A 344 -3.12 17.43 -20.29
CA ASP A 344 -3.53 18.47 -21.23
C ASP A 344 -3.42 19.90 -20.67
N GLY A 345 -2.29 20.17 -19.97
CA GLY A 345 -2.01 21.48 -19.39
C GLY A 345 -2.68 21.76 -18.03
N LYS A 346 -3.59 20.90 -17.56
CA LYS A 346 -4.21 20.97 -16.24
C LYS A 346 -3.47 20.07 -15.24
N SER A 347 -3.33 20.55 -14.01
CA SER A 347 -2.72 19.80 -12.92
C SER A 347 -3.78 19.25 -11.99
N TYR A 348 -3.79 17.95 -11.80
CA TYR A 348 -4.67 17.25 -10.86
C TYR A 348 -3.89 16.89 -9.60
N ASP A 349 -4.43 17.22 -8.44
CA ASP A 349 -3.77 16.93 -7.16
C ASP A 349 -3.77 15.41 -6.88
N CYS A 350 -2.59 14.87 -6.60
CA CYS A 350 -2.40 13.45 -6.34
C CYS A 350 -1.75 13.24 -4.97
N LYS A 351 -2.49 12.62 -4.05
CA LYS A 351 -1.95 12.03 -2.82
C LYS A 351 -1.42 10.63 -3.15
N SER A 352 -0.25 10.25 -2.64
CA SER A 352 0.31 8.96 -3.05
C SER A 352 1.21 8.29 -2.02
N GLY A 353 1.08 6.95 -1.91
CA GLY A 353 2.11 6.06 -1.39
C GLY A 353 3.06 5.68 -2.52
N ARG A 354 4.39 5.79 -2.31
CA ARG A 354 5.40 5.53 -3.35
C ARG A 354 6.48 4.58 -2.86
N GLY A 355 6.73 3.53 -3.62
CA GLY A 355 7.79 2.56 -3.39
C GLY A 355 8.72 2.40 -4.59
N ALA A 356 10.01 2.23 -4.34
CA ALA A 356 10.97 1.95 -5.40
C ALA A 356 10.54 0.70 -6.18
N GLY A 357 10.84 0.67 -7.48
CA GLY A 357 10.42 -0.37 -8.39
C GLY A 357 9.13 -0.05 -9.14
N GLY A 358 8.37 0.98 -8.76
CA GLY A 358 7.08 1.31 -9.38
C GLY A 358 5.87 0.81 -8.58
N GLN A 359 6.04 0.71 -7.26
CA GLN A 359 4.94 0.45 -6.33
C GLN A 359 4.22 1.77 -6.07
N PHE A 360 2.95 1.87 -6.42
CA PHE A 360 2.19 3.11 -6.23
C PHE A 360 0.76 2.84 -5.75
N ILE A 361 0.30 3.69 -4.84
CA ILE A 361 -1.09 3.97 -4.59
C ILE A 361 -1.27 5.44 -4.93
N LEU A 362 -1.98 5.75 -5.99
CA LEU A 362 -2.24 7.11 -6.47
C LEU A 362 -3.71 7.44 -6.24
N MET A 363 -3.99 8.50 -5.52
CA MET A 363 -5.35 8.96 -5.23
C MET A 363 -5.52 10.36 -5.81
N LEU A 364 -6.44 10.51 -6.76
CA LEU A 364 -6.77 11.76 -7.45
C LEU A 364 -8.22 12.14 -7.14
N PRO A 365 -8.49 12.85 -6.04
CA PRO A 365 -9.85 13.15 -5.58
C PRO A 365 -10.69 13.91 -6.60
N GLU A 366 -10.08 14.81 -7.39
CA GLU A 366 -10.78 15.59 -8.44
C GLU A 366 -11.33 14.70 -9.58
N LEU A 367 -10.85 13.47 -9.69
CA LEU A 367 -11.26 12.49 -10.70
C LEU A 367 -11.98 11.28 -10.10
N ASP A 368 -12.27 11.28 -8.80
CA ASP A 368 -12.80 10.12 -8.06
C ASP A 368 -12.01 8.84 -8.38
N LEU A 369 -10.68 8.93 -8.41
CA LEU A 369 -9.81 7.92 -8.99
C LEU A 369 -8.74 7.43 -8.01
N ILE A 370 -8.61 6.11 -7.89
CA ILE A 370 -7.48 5.44 -7.23
C ILE A 370 -6.83 4.50 -8.23
N ILE A 371 -5.52 4.63 -8.40
CA ILE A 371 -4.73 3.75 -9.24
C ILE A 371 -3.71 3.03 -8.36
N VAL A 372 -3.64 1.72 -8.48
CA VAL A 372 -2.62 0.88 -7.85
C VAL A 372 -1.74 0.26 -8.92
N THR A 373 -0.43 0.32 -8.73
CA THR A 373 0.53 -0.42 -9.54
C THR A 373 1.52 -1.17 -8.68
N THR A 374 1.91 -2.35 -9.14
CA THR A 374 3.09 -3.06 -8.67
C THR A 374 4.04 -3.29 -9.84
N ALA A 375 5.34 -3.28 -9.59
CA ALA A 375 6.34 -3.33 -10.66
C ALA A 375 7.73 -3.69 -10.15
N HIS A 376 8.65 -4.05 -11.06
CA HIS A 376 10.06 -4.36 -10.76
C HIS A 376 11.02 -3.49 -11.58
N ASN A 377 10.80 -2.17 -11.57
CA ASN A 377 11.65 -1.23 -12.29
C ASN A 377 12.93 -0.90 -11.52
N LYS A 378 13.92 -0.38 -12.22
CA LYS A 378 15.06 0.26 -11.60
C LYS A 378 14.63 1.64 -11.06
N GLY A 379 14.79 1.87 -9.75
CA GLY A 379 14.31 3.10 -9.10
C GLY A 379 12.78 3.18 -9.06
N MET A 380 12.21 4.32 -9.44
CA MET A 380 10.76 4.53 -9.54
C MET A 380 10.22 4.22 -10.94
N GLY A 381 11.09 3.97 -11.91
CA GLY A 381 10.72 3.84 -13.31
C GLY A 381 10.13 5.13 -13.87
N LYS A 382 9.40 4.98 -14.95
CA LYS A 382 8.62 6.05 -15.58
C LYS A 382 7.12 5.94 -15.30
N THR A 383 6.73 5.10 -14.35
CA THR A 383 5.32 4.73 -14.06
C THR A 383 4.44 5.97 -13.87
N LEU A 384 4.89 6.95 -13.06
CA LEU A 384 4.11 8.20 -12.87
C LEU A 384 3.93 8.99 -14.17
N ALA A 385 4.99 9.12 -14.97
CA ALA A 385 4.93 9.82 -16.25
C ALA A 385 4.01 9.08 -17.25
N ASN A 386 4.18 7.75 -17.34
CA ASN A 386 3.34 6.93 -18.22
C ASN A 386 1.87 6.99 -17.81
N THR A 387 1.58 6.96 -16.51
CA THR A 387 0.22 7.13 -15.98
C THR A 387 -0.37 8.49 -16.37
N SER A 388 0.38 9.60 -16.18
CA SER A 388 -0.07 10.94 -16.57
C SER A 388 -0.37 11.05 -18.06
N ILE A 389 0.53 10.53 -18.90
CA ILE A 389 0.47 10.74 -20.37
C ILE A 389 -0.55 9.80 -21.01
N HIS A 390 -0.60 8.55 -20.59
CA HIS A 390 -1.32 7.50 -21.32
C HIS A 390 -2.63 7.07 -20.65
N LEU A 391 -2.70 7.10 -19.31
CA LEU A 391 -3.85 6.61 -18.58
C LEU A 391 -4.80 7.72 -18.13
N LEU A 392 -4.29 8.77 -17.46
CA LEU A 392 -5.15 9.80 -16.87
C LEU A 392 -6.04 10.53 -17.88
N PRO A 393 -5.65 10.78 -19.16
CA PRO A 393 -6.56 11.38 -20.13
C PRO A 393 -7.86 10.61 -20.36
N ALA A 394 -7.91 9.32 -20.01
CA ALA A 394 -9.13 8.53 -20.08
C ALA A 394 -10.23 8.99 -19.09
N PHE A 395 -9.88 9.73 -18.05
CA PHE A 395 -10.76 10.18 -16.97
C PHE A 395 -11.03 11.69 -17.03
N VAL A 396 -10.45 12.39 -17.97
CA VAL A 396 -10.61 13.84 -18.16
C VAL A 396 -11.50 14.06 -19.36
N GLN A 397 -12.67 14.68 -19.13
CA GLN A 397 -13.62 15.10 -20.17
C GLN A 397 -13.42 16.56 -20.52
#